data_fc567d8778ffb93c0197214416282e22
#
_entry.id   fc567d8778ffb93c0197214416282e22
#
_cell.length_a   1.000
_cell.length_b   1.000
_cell.length_c   1.000
_cell.angle_alpha   90.00
_cell.angle_beta   90.00
_cell.angle_gamma   90.00
#
_symmetry.space_group_name_H-M   'P 1'
#
loop_
_entity.id
_entity.type
_entity.pdbx_description
1 polymer ?
#
loop_
_entity_poly.entity_id
_entity_poly.type
_entity_poly.pdbx_seq_one_letter_code
_entity_poly.pdbx_strand_id
1 'polypeptide(L)'
;MYKIILPLISCILFACTPHGEENLLADGGFEESAKMWDIGKSELTSEAHAGKFACALYVETPRYMPVWSDICIQKIKVMPGKEYRLSAFARMSLPPLTNGVYIGVRRPDGSVLKDRLFLLFGRDWTRMALDFDSDGEQELTVFCGVWTDQNSTYFVDDFSLNVIK
;
A
#
# COMPACT_ATOMS: atom_id res chain seq x y z
N MET A 1 -13.15 0.02 71.55
CA MET A 1 -12.57 -0.70 70.38
C MET A 1 -13.13 -0.07 69.15
N TYR A 2 -12.38 0.83 68.51
CA TYR A 2 -12.73 1.45 67.23
C TYR A 2 -12.03 0.70 66.11
N LYS A 3 -12.83 0.10 65.18
CA LYS A 3 -12.33 -0.52 63.94
C LYS A 3 -12.14 0.58 62.88
N ILE A 4 -10.89 0.86 62.52
CA ILE A 4 -10.57 1.72 61.39
C ILE A 4 -10.65 0.88 60.10
N ILE A 5 -11.62 1.20 59.23
CA ILE A 5 -11.74 0.62 57.87
C ILE A 5 -10.96 1.55 56.96
N LEU A 6 -9.81 1.08 56.41
CA LEU A 6 -9.08 1.75 55.33
C LEU A 6 -9.77 1.46 54.01
N PRO A 7 -10.07 2.46 53.18
CA PRO A 7 -10.53 2.22 51.85
C PRO A 7 -9.37 1.76 50.94
N LEU A 8 -9.58 0.63 50.26
CA LEU A 8 -8.68 0.10 49.22
C LEU A 8 -8.84 0.96 47.96
N ILE A 9 -7.88 1.85 47.70
CA ILE A 9 -7.82 2.61 46.47
C ILE A 9 -7.28 1.66 45.36
N SER A 10 -8.18 1.18 44.54
CA SER A 10 -7.83 0.42 43.34
C SER A 10 -7.28 1.39 42.29
N CYS A 11 -5.96 1.45 42.12
CA CYS A 11 -5.34 2.12 40.99
C CYS A 11 -5.61 1.30 39.73
N ILE A 12 -6.56 1.75 38.91
CA ILE A 12 -6.74 1.25 37.53
C ILE A 12 -5.58 1.83 36.71
N LEU A 13 -4.58 1.01 36.49
CA LEU A 13 -3.52 1.29 35.50
C LEU A 13 -4.16 1.18 34.11
N PHE A 14 -4.48 2.31 33.50
CA PHE A 14 -4.71 2.37 32.07
C PHE A 14 -3.39 2.00 31.38
N ALA A 15 -3.31 0.76 30.92
CA ALA A 15 -2.26 0.36 29.99
C ALA A 15 -2.48 1.17 28.71
N CYS A 16 -1.66 2.21 28.51
CA CYS A 16 -1.55 2.90 27.24
C CYS A 16 -0.92 1.91 26.27
N THR A 17 -1.75 1.17 25.52
CA THR A 17 -1.26 0.41 24.37
C THR A 17 -0.68 1.45 23.40
N PRO A 18 0.57 1.29 22.93
CA PRO A 18 1.07 2.15 21.87
C PRO A 18 0.08 2.01 20.70
N HIS A 19 -0.54 3.11 20.32
CA HIS A 19 -1.32 3.17 19.07
C HIS A 19 -0.33 2.82 17.97
N GLY A 20 -0.43 1.59 17.45
CA GLY A 20 0.15 1.28 16.16
C GLY A 20 -0.47 2.28 15.18
N GLU A 21 0.39 2.95 14.42
CA GLU A 21 -0.08 3.92 13.42
C GLU A 21 -1.13 3.23 12.55
N GLU A 22 -2.36 3.77 12.56
CA GLU A 22 -3.50 3.21 11.84
C GLU A 22 -3.21 3.29 10.33
N ASN A 23 -3.30 2.14 9.65
CA ASN A 23 -3.20 2.11 8.19
C ASN A 23 -4.39 2.86 7.58
N LEU A 24 -4.12 3.94 6.87
CA LEU A 24 -5.16 4.75 6.22
C LEU A 24 -5.76 4.08 4.97
N LEU A 25 -5.09 3.07 4.42
CA LEU A 25 -5.61 2.26 3.33
C LEU A 25 -6.51 1.15 3.88
N ALA A 26 -7.70 1.06 3.33
CA ALA A 26 -8.60 -0.05 3.62
C ALA A 26 -8.19 -1.27 2.81
N ASP A 27 -8.25 -2.46 3.46
CA ASP A 27 -7.97 -3.75 2.81
C ASP A 27 -6.64 -3.77 2.04
N GLY A 28 -5.56 -3.29 2.67
CA GLY A 28 -4.24 -3.20 2.04
C GLY A 28 -3.64 -4.55 1.62
N GLY A 29 -4.08 -5.65 2.22
CA GLY A 29 -3.72 -7.03 1.88
C GLY A 29 -4.77 -7.74 1.02
N PHE A 30 -5.77 -7.05 0.47
CA PHE A 30 -6.82 -7.59 -0.40
C PHE A 30 -7.68 -8.72 0.21
N GLU A 31 -7.65 -8.88 1.52
CA GLU A 31 -8.31 -9.98 2.24
C GLU A 31 -9.86 -9.89 2.24
N GLU A 32 -10.41 -8.70 1.99
CA GLU A 32 -11.84 -8.42 1.87
C GLU A 32 -12.34 -8.39 0.42
N SER A 33 -11.68 -9.12 -0.46
CA SER A 33 -12.02 -9.21 -1.90
C SER A 33 -11.79 -7.90 -2.66
N ALA A 34 -10.80 -7.11 -2.28
CA ALA A 34 -10.42 -5.83 -2.90
C ALA A 34 -11.56 -4.82 -3.05
N LYS A 35 -12.62 -4.88 -2.24
CA LYS A 35 -13.82 -4.02 -2.37
C LYS A 35 -13.53 -2.53 -2.33
N MET A 36 -12.43 -2.15 -1.66
CA MET A 36 -12.02 -0.76 -1.50
C MET A 36 -11.02 -0.31 -2.58
N TRP A 37 -10.62 -1.22 -3.46
CA TRP A 37 -9.67 -0.99 -4.53
C TRP A 37 -10.34 -1.06 -5.90
N ASP A 38 -9.99 -0.15 -6.80
CA ASP A 38 -10.21 -0.37 -8.22
C ASP A 38 -8.99 -1.13 -8.76
N ILE A 39 -9.19 -2.39 -9.08
CA ILE A 39 -8.14 -3.28 -9.60
C ILE A 39 -8.16 -3.40 -11.12
N GLY A 40 -9.09 -2.70 -11.80
CA GLY A 40 -9.13 -2.61 -13.27
C GLY A 40 -9.11 -3.99 -13.96
N LYS A 41 -8.00 -4.30 -14.64
CA LYS A 41 -7.78 -5.59 -15.34
C LYS A 41 -7.03 -6.61 -14.48
N SER A 42 -6.66 -6.25 -13.26
CA SER A 42 -6.00 -7.16 -12.33
C SER A 42 -6.99 -8.15 -11.72
N GLU A 43 -6.48 -9.20 -11.15
CA GLU A 43 -7.27 -10.24 -10.47
C GLU A 43 -6.70 -10.55 -9.08
N LEU A 44 -7.52 -11.10 -8.20
CA LEU A 44 -7.06 -11.63 -6.94
C LEU A 44 -6.45 -13.01 -7.14
N THR A 45 -5.35 -13.26 -6.47
CA THR A 45 -4.61 -14.54 -6.50
C THR A 45 -4.29 -15.00 -5.09
N SER A 46 -4.12 -16.31 -4.90
CA SER A 46 -3.64 -16.90 -3.65
C SER A 46 -2.11 -16.86 -3.50
N GLU A 47 -1.40 -16.30 -4.47
CA GLU A 47 0.05 -16.12 -4.41
C GLU A 47 0.40 -14.83 -3.63
N ALA A 48 0.02 -14.78 -2.36
CA ALA A 48 0.15 -13.64 -1.46
C ALA A 48 1.54 -13.51 -0.83
N HIS A 49 1.91 -12.27 -0.41
CA HIS A 49 3.05 -12.02 0.46
C HIS A 49 2.70 -12.39 1.90
N ALA A 50 1.54 -11.93 2.37
CA ALA A 50 0.94 -12.37 3.63
C ALA A 50 -0.56 -12.63 3.45
N GLY A 51 -1.20 -13.25 4.45
CA GLY A 51 -2.63 -13.54 4.36
C GLY A 51 -2.97 -14.60 3.31
N LYS A 52 -4.06 -14.36 2.55
CA LYS A 52 -4.62 -15.33 1.60
C LYS A 52 -4.60 -14.81 0.16
N PHE A 53 -4.64 -13.50 -0.03
CA PHE A 53 -4.81 -12.90 -1.34
C PHE A 53 -3.76 -11.82 -1.62
N ALA A 54 -3.43 -11.67 -2.89
CA ALA A 54 -2.69 -10.56 -3.45
C ALA A 54 -3.39 -10.09 -4.72
N CYS A 55 -3.04 -8.92 -5.23
CA CYS A 55 -3.51 -8.44 -6.51
C CYS A 55 -2.47 -8.75 -7.59
N ALA A 56 -2.90 -9.33 -8.71
CA ALA A 56 -2.03 -9.72 -9.82
C ALA A 56 -2.49 -9.12 -11.15
N LEU A 57 -1.55 -8.65 -11.95
CA LEU A 57 -1.78 -8.17 -13.31
C LEU A 57 -0.85 -8.90 -14.28
N TYR A 58 -1.44 -9.62 -15.24
CA TYR A 58 -0.70 -10.07 -16.41
C TYR A 58 -0.62 -8.94 -17.43
N VAL A 59 0.59 -8.58 -17.83
CA VAL A 59 0.84 -7.56 -18.85
C VAL A 59 1.35 -8.23 -20.11
N GLU A 60 0.62 -7.99 -21.21
CA GLU A 60 1.05 -8.34 -22.56
C GLU A 60 1.60 -7.10 -23.24
N THR A 61 2.83 -7.17 -23.71
CA THR A 61 3.49 -6.04 -24.36
C THR A 61 3.51 -6.21 -25.87
N PRO A 62 3.20 -5.16 -26.65
CA PRO A 62 3.51 -5.17 -28.07
C PRO A 62 5.02 -5.34 -28.28
N ARG A 63 5.42 -6.05 -29.34
CA ARG A 63 6.85 -6.29 -29.65
C ARG A 63 7.67 -5.01 -29.51
N TYR A 64 8.63 -5.02 -28.56
CA TYR A 64 9.62 -3.94 -28.34
C TYR A 64 9.07 -2.57 -27.91
N MET A 65 7.85 -2.51 -27.39
CA MET A 65 7.29 -1.27 -26.86
C MET A 65 6.95 -1.44 -25.39
N PRO A 66 7.58 -0.65 -24.49
CA PRO A 66 7.20 -0.68 -23.09
C PRO A 66 5.77 -0.15 -22.92
N VAL A 67 5.05 -0.75 -21.98
CA VAL A 67 3.71 -0.34 -21.60
C VAL A 67 3.66 0.08 -20.15
N TRP A 68 2.79 1.03 -19.86
CA TRP A 68 2.36 1.41 -18.53
C TRP A 68 0.96 0.86 -18.28
N SER A 69 0.74 0.30 -17.10
CA SER A 69 -0.60 -0.14 -16.68
C SER A 69 -0.75 0.00 -15.18
N ASP A 70 -1.88 0.56 -14.72
CA ASP A 70 -2.24 0.52 -13.32
C ASP A 70 -2.62 -0.92 -12.94
N ILE A 71 -2.16 -1.36 -11.75
CA ILE A 71 -2.51 -2.64 -11.13
C ILE A 71 -3.71 -2.43 -10.21
N CYS A 72 -3.62 -1.44 -9.33
CA CYS A 72 -4.67 -1.10 -8.38
C CYS A 72 -4.59 0.36 -7.97
N ILE A 73 -5.75 0.94 -7.64
CA ILE A 73 -5.87 2.31 -7.13
C ILE A 73 -6.87 2.37 -5.98
N GLN A 74 -6.64 3.29 -5.03
CA GLN A 74 -7.57 3.57 -3.94
C GLN A 74 -7.57 5.07 -3.63
N LYS A 75 -8.77 5.65 -3.51
CA LYS A 75 -8.94 7.03 -3.01
C LYS A 75 -8.86 7.05 -1.50
N ILE A 76 -8.17 8.06 -0.97
CA ILE A 76 -7.94 8.22 0.46
C ILE A 76 -8.19 9.66 0.89
N LYS A 77 -8.59 9.82 2.15
CA LYS A 77 -8.60 11.13 2.81
C LYS A 77 -7.29 11.33 3.54
N VAL A 78 -6.72 12.52 3.41
CA VAL A 78 -5.46 12.91 4.06
C VAL A 78 -5.64 14.24 4.81
N MET A 79 -4.75 14.51 5.74
CA MET A 79 -4.69 15.79 6.43
C MET A 79 -3.69 16.70 5.70
N PRO A 80 -4.08 17.94 5.34
CA PRO A 80 -3.18 18.89 4.71
C PRO A 80 -1.89 19.13 5.51
N GLY A 81 -0.75 19.20 4.82
CA GLY A 81 0.54 19.51 5.40
C GLY A 81 1.11 18.42 6.31
N LYS A 82 0.63 17.18 6.17
CA LYS A 82 1.20 16.02 6.84
C LYS A 82 2.10 15.24 5.90
N GLU A 83 3.14 14.66 6.46
CA GLU A 83 4.01 13.72 5.77
C GLU A 83 3.51 12.28 5.97
N TYR A 84 3.55 11.51 4.92
CA TYR A 84 3.05 10.14 4.85
C TYR A 84 4.10 9.20 4.32
N ARG A 85 4.03 7.94 4.75
CA ARG A 85 4.75 6.82 4.14
C ARG A 85 3.78 5.83 3.52
N LEU A 86 3.85 5.70 2.21
CA LEU A 86 3.21 4.63 1.45
C LEU A 86 4.20 3.47 1.33
N SER A 87 3.79 2.26 1.67
CA SER A 87 4.58 1.06 1.40
C SER A 87 3.72 -0.08 0.88
N ALA A 88 4.36 -1.01 0.17
CA ALA A 88 3.76 -2.22 -0.35
C ALA A 88 4.85 -3.26 -0.62
N PHE A 89 4.44 -4.48 -0.93
CA PHE A 89 5.31 -5.51 -1.46
C PHE A 89 4.96 -5.82 -2.91
N ALA A 90 5.98 -6.11 -3.72
CA ALA A 90 5.79 -6.52 -5.10
C ALA A 90 6.76 -7.62 -5.50
N ARG A 91 6.35 -8.45 -6.46
CA ARG A 91 7.18 -9.43 -7.16
C ARG A 91 6.69 -9.61 -8.59
N MET A 92 7.45 -10.32 -9.39
CA MET A 92 7.05 -10.67 -10.75
C MET A 92 7.33 -12.14 -11.05
N SER A 93 6.63 -12.71 -12.03
CA SER A 93 6.75 -14.13 -12.38
C SER A 93 8.05 -14.47 -13.11
N LEU A 94 8.64 -13.50 -13.83
CA LEU A 94 9.87 -13.67 -14.59
C LEU A 94 10.97 -12.74 -14.06
N PRO A 95 12.25 -13.14 -14.12
CA PRO A 95 13.35 -12.24 -13.78
C PRO A 95 13.41 -11.09 -14.80
N PRO A 96 13.59 -9.83 -14.34
CA PRO A 96 13.57 -8.67 -15.19
C PRO A 96 14.90 -8.43 -15.91
N LEU A 97 14.82 -7.67 -17.01
CA LEU A 97 15.97 -6.94 -17.53
C LEU A 97 15.84 -5.42 -17.29
N THR A 98 14.64 -4.85 -17.35
CA THR A 98 14.41 -3.40 -17.20
C THR A 98 13.06 -3.03 -16.59
N ASN A 99 12.37 -3.96 -15.95
CA ASN A 99 10.98 -3.81 -15.55
C ASN A 99 10.84 -3.42 -14.09
N GLY A 100 9.78 -2.72 -13.75
CA GLY A 100 9.53 -2.30 -12.38
C GLY A 100 8.09 -2.02 -12.08
N VAL A 101 7.83 -1.87 -10.79
CA VAL A 101 6.54 -1.46 -10.24
C VAL A 101 6.67 -0.05 -9.69
N TYR A 102 5.73 0.81 -10.04
CA TYR A 102 5.57 2.13 -9.45
C TYR A 102 4.57 2.07 -8.32
N ILE A 103 4.87 2.73 -7.21
CA ILE A 103 3.87 3.18 -6.25
C ILE A 103 3.88 4.70 -6.20
N GLY A 104 2.72 5.29 -5.99
CA GLY A 104 2.62 6.74 -5.94
C GLY A 104 1.25 7.25 -5.51
N VAL A 105 1.14 8.57 -5.54
CA VAL A 105 -0.07 9.31 -5.21
C VAL A 105 -0.37 10.34 -6.29
N ARG A 106 -1.66 10.48 -6.61
CA ARG A 106 -2.20 11.46 -7.56
C ARG A 106 -3.09 12.44 -6.84
N ARG A 107 -3.09 13.68 -7.29
CA ARG A 107 -4.06 14.70 -6.88
C ARG A 107 -5.45 14.40 -7.44
N PRO A 108 -6.50 15.08 -6.96
CA PRO A 108 -7.87 14.91 -7.48
C PRO A 108 -8.01 15.22 -8.97
N ASP A 109 -7.15 16.07 -9.53
CA ASP A 109 -7.11 16.39 -10.96
C ASP A 109 -6.41 15.31 -11.83
N GLY A 110 -5.91 14.24 -11.19
CA GLY A 110 -5.20 13.15 -11.84
C GLY A 110 -3.72 13.37 -12.03
N SER A 111 -3.18 14.56 -11.73
CA SER A 111 -1.75 14.82 -11.80
C SER A 111 -0.98 14.03 -10.72
N VAL A 112 0.19 13.53 -11.07
CA VAL A 112 1.04 12.80 -10.11
C VAL A 112 1.62 13.79 -9.10
N LEU A 113 1.34 13.59 -7.82
CA LEU A 113 1.95 14.35 -6.73
C LEU A 113 3.35 13.79 -6.44
N LYS A 114 3.45 12.48 -6.31
CA LYS A 114 4.70 11.77 -6.05
C LYS A 114 4.59 10.33 -6.52
N ASP A 115 5.66 9.82 -7.12
CA ASP A 115 5.80 8.40 -7.44
C ASP A 115 7.25 7.95 -7.36
N ARG A 116 7.44 6.64 -7.39
CA ARG A 116 8.76 6.02 -7.47
C ARG A 116 8.68 4.67 -8.15
N LEU A 117 9.59 4.45 -9.11
CA LEU A 117 9.86 3.16 -9.71
C LEU A 117 10.73 2.30 -8.80
N PHE A 118 10.34 1.05 -8.61
CA PHE A 118 11.12 0.02 -7.94
C PHE A 118 11.42 -1.10 -8.93
N LEU A 119 12.69 -1.31 -9.21
CA LEU A 119 13.12 -2.44 -10.05
C LEU A 119 12.98 -3.74 -9.25
N LEU A 120 12.39 -4.75 -9.87
CA LEU A 120 12.21 -6.06 -9.27
C LEU A 120 13.30 -7.00 -9.81
N PHE A 121 14.00 -7.70 -8.90
CA PHE A 121 15.15 -8.54 -9.24
C PHE A 121 14.85 -10.03 -9.02
N GLY A 122 13.73 -10.51 -9.49
CA GLY A 122 13.39 -11.91 -9.40
C GLY A 122 11.98 -12.19 -8.88
N ARG A 123 11.78 -13.40 -8.37
CA ARG A 123 10.49 -13.90 -7.90
C ARG A 123 10.22 -13.62 -6.42
N ASP A 124 11.21 -13.09 -5.71
CA ASP A 124 11.07 -12.77 -4.30
C ASP A 124 10.32 -11.46 -4.10
N TRP A 125 9.54 -11.41 -3.04
CA TRP A 125 8.84 -10.21 -2.65
C TRP A 125 9.82 -9.10 -2.26
N THR A 126 9.67 -7.97 -2.90
CA THR A 126 10.47 -6.76 -2.67
C THR A 126 9.61 -5.72 -1.98
N ARG A 127 10.06 -5.21 -0.84
CA ARG A 127 9.41 -4.10 -0.17
C ARG A 127 9.66 -2.80 -0.93
N MET A 128 8.61 -2.06 -1.17
CA MET A 128 8.61 -0.71 -1.73
C MET A 128 8.22 0.29 -0.65
N ALA A 129 8.82 1.47 -0.63
CA ALA A 129 8.40 2.55 0.25
C ALA A 129 8.66 3.92 -0.38
N LEU A 130 7.70 4.84 -0.17
CA LEU A 130 7.70 6.19 -0.69
C LEU A 130 7.19 7.15 0.38
N ASP A 131 8.01 8.14 0.76
CA ASP A 131 7.60 9.22 1.65
C ASP A 131 7.17 10.43 0.81
N PHE A 132 6.07 11.09 1.21
CA PHE A 132 5.53 12.25 0.53
C PHE A 132 4.81 13.20 1.49
N ASP A 133 4.75 14.48 1.14
CA ASP A 133 3.89 15.48 1.76
C ASP A 133 2.56 15.55 1.02
N SER A 134 1.45 15.78 1.74
CA SER A 134 0.12 15.92 1.14
C SER A 134 -0.07 17.20 0.30
N ASP A 135 0.88 18.15 0.36
CA ASP A 135 0.88 19.39 -0.42
C ASP A 135 -0.43 20.19 -0.32
N GLY A 136 -1.02 20.20 0.89
CA GLY A 136 -2.28 20.91 1.17
C GLY A 136 -3.54 20.18 0.72
N GLU A 137 -3.44 19.02 0.09
CA GLU A 137 -4.58 18.22 -0.35
C GLU A 137 -5.32 17.57 0.83
N GLN A 138 -6.64 17.37 0.67
CA GLN A 138 -7.49 16.65 1.61
C GLN A 138 -7.91 15.27 1.11
N GLU A 139 -7.73 15.03 -0.17
CA GLU A 139 -7.97 13.74 -0.82
C GLU A 139 -6.85 13.48 -1.82
N LEU A 140 -6.39 12.25 -1.85
CA LEU A 140 -5.41 11.76 -2.82
C LEU A 140 -5.87 10.40 -3.36
N THR A 141 -5.28 9.99 -4.47
CA THR A 141 -5.44 8.64 -5.00
C THR A 141 -4.10 7.92 -4.93
N VAL A 142 -4.02 6.88 -4.07
CA VAL A 142 -2.90 5.94 -4.08
C VAL A 142 -3.02 5.09 -5.34
N PHE A 143 -1.90 4.86 -6.02
CA PHE A 143 -1.84 3.97 -7.16
C PHE A 143 -0.60 3.08 -7.11
N CYS A 144 -0.76 1.91 -7.70
CA CYS A 144 0.33 1.02 -8.05
C CYS A 144 0.21 0.70 -9.53
N GLY A 145 1.32 0.77 -10.25
CA GLY A 145 1.35 0.50 -11.67
C GLY A 145 2.66 -0.17 -12.07
N VAL A 146 2.67 -0.73 -13.28
CA VAL A 146 3.83 -1.41 -13.84
C VAL A 146 4.34 -0.69 -15.07
N TRP A 147 5.67 -0.64 -15.21
CA TRP A 147 6.36 -0.30 -16.45
C TRP A 147 7.12 -1.53 -16.93
N THR A 148 6.78 -2.03 -18.11
CA THR A 148 7.39 -3.26 -18.64
C THR A 148 7.44 -3.26 -20.14
N ASP A 149 8.49 -3.87 -20.70
CA ASP A 149 8.68 -4.21 -22.11
C ASP A 149 8.57 -5.71 -22.38
N GLN A 150 8.18 -6.50 -21.36
CA GLN A 150 8.08 -7.96 -21.41
C GLN A 150 6.73 -8.46 -20.91
N ASN A 151 6.26 -9.55 -21.49
CA ASN A 151 5.09 -10.27 -20.99
C ASN A 151 5.42 -10.89 -19.63
N SER A 152 4.71 -10.49 -18.61
CA SER A 152 4.92 -11.00 -17.23
C SER A 152 3.70 -10.78 -16.36
N THR A 153 3.58 -11.57 -15.30
CA THR A 153 2.63 -11.31 -14.22
C THR A 153 3.33 -10.56 -13.10
N TYR A 154 2.74 -9.48 -12.65
CA TYR A 154 3.15 -8.67 -11.51
C TYR A 154 2.19 -8.89 -10.37
N PHE A 155 2.72 -9.07 -9.17
CA PHE A 155 1.96 -9.29 -7.94
C PHE A 155 2.27 -8.16 -6.98
N VAL A 156 1.24 -7.66 -6.32
CA VAL A 156 1.38 -6.62 -5.28
C VAL A 156 0.50 -6.95 -4.09
N ASP A 157 0.99 -6.59 -2.88
CA ASP A 157 0.33 -6.96 -1.64
C ASP A 157 0.76 -6.06 -0.47
N ASP A 158 0.05 -6.17 0.65
CA ASP A 158 0.38 -5.53 1.94
C ASP A 158 0.63 -4.03 1.82
N PHE A 159 -0.29 -3.33 1.17
CA PHE A 159 -0.24 -1.87 1.13
C PHE A 159 -0.49 -1.26 2.50
N SER A 160 0.33 -0.29 2.86
CA SER A 160 0.10 0.54 4.04
C SER A 160 0.40 2.00 3.77
N LEU A 161 -0.39 2.88 4.36
CA LEU A 161 -0.21 4.33 4.35
C LEU A 161 -0.32 4.85 5.79
N ASN A 162 0.75 5.41 6.29
CA ASN A 162 0.82 5.91 7.65
C ASN A 162 1.29 7.36 7.68
N VAL A 163 0.81 8.14 8.66
CA VAL A 163 1.35 9.48 8.95
C VAL A 163 2.72 9.29 9.60
N ILE A 164 3.73 10.04 9.16
CA ILE A 164 5.09 10.00 9.73
C ILE A 164 5.50 11.31 10.41
N LYS A 165 4.81 12.43 10.10
CA LYS A 165 4.97 13.75 10.78
C LYS A 165 3.70 14.58 10.74
#